data_b8d57e810201eff967363a1ad2e1d046
#
_entry.id   b8d57e810201eff967363a1ad2e1d046
#
_cell.length_a   1.000
_cell.length_b   1.000
_cell.length_c   1.000
_cell.angle_alpha   90.00
_cell.angle_beta   90.00
_cell.angle_gamma   90.00
#
_symmetry.space_group_name_H-M   'P 1'
#
loop_
_entity.id
_entity.type
_entity.pdbx_description
1 polymer ?
#
loop_
_entity_poly.entity_id
_entity_poly.type
_entity_poly.pdbx_seq_one_letter_code
_entity_poly.pdbx_strand_id
1 'polypeptide(L)'
;MRVLISLKFRVCRTFQPARSAAASIFAGKRKGNALVAWLIALAFALTAQQGHACTLNVTGVNFGNYDVFSNAALDSTGNIDVNCPSGVGYSMALTAGGGTHTQRVMGSGDQRFNYNLYTTADRAVVWGDATSGSVTVNGTGIGESVNHGVYGRIPALQNVHPGSYSDTIIVELNF
;
A
#
# COMPACT_ATOMS: atom_id res chain seq x y z
N MET A 1 17.25 -21.65 -11.38
CA MET A 1 17.05 -20.20 -11.68
C MET A 1 16.39 -19.56 -10.48
N ARG A 2 16.98 -18.52 -9.90
CA ARG A 2 16.44 -17.88 -8.68
C ARG A 2 15.54 -16.71 -9.05
N VAL A 3 14.33 -16.63 -8.48
CA VAL A 3 13.33 -15.63 -8.82
C VAL A 3 12.84 -14.93 -7.56
N LEU A 4 13.04 -13.61 -7.48
CA LEU A 4 12.71 -12.80 -6.31
C LEU A 4 12.01 -11.49 -6.71
N ILE A 5 10.90 -11.17 -6.07
CA ILE A 5 10.28 -9.85 -6.15
C ILE A 5 10.55 -9.10 -4.85
N SER A 6 11.21 -7.96 -4.96
CA SER A 6 11.38 -7.02 -3.86
C SER A 6 10.18 -6.08 -3.81
N LEU A 7 9.48 -6.05 -2.69
CA LEU A 7 8.46 -5.05 -2.41
C LEU A 7 9.11 -3.89 -1.66
N LYS A 8 9.02 -2.67 -2.19
CA LYS A 8 9.38 -1.42 -1.52
C LYS A 8 8.12 -0.64 -1.22
N PHE A 9 8.14 0.18 -0.20
CA PHE A 9 6.95 0.93 0.19
C PHE A 9 7.15 2.44 0.04
N ARG A 10 6.05 3.13 -0.27
CA ARG A 10 5.91 4.58 -0.19
C ARG A 10 4.63 4.87 0.58
N VAL A 11 4.74 5.66 1.64
CA VAL A 11 3.57 6.16 2.38
C VAL A 11 3.21 7.52 1.80
N CYS A 12 2.04 7.62 1.19
CA CYS A 12 1.44 8.88 0.75
C CYS A 12 0.41 9.31 1.80
N ARG A 13 0.68 10.41 2.51
CA ARG A 13 -0.35 11.07 3.33
C ARG A 13 -1.16 11.98 2.41
N THR A 14 -2.41 11.68 2.19
CA THR A 14 -3.36 12.68 1.73
C THR A 14 -3.71 13.54 2.94
N PHE A 15 -3.04 14.69 3.05
CA PHE A 15 -3.44 15.72 3.99
C PHE A 15 -4.78 16.27 3.52
N GLN A 16 -5.88 15.72 4.03
CA GLN A 16 -7.17 16.37 3.90
C GLN A 16 -7.19 17.47 4.94
N PRO A 17 -7.15 18.77 4.55
CA PRO A 17 -7.27 19.84 5.53
C PRO A 17 -8.63 19.65 6.20
N ALA A 18 -8.62 19.43 7.51
CA ALA A 18 -9.83 19.53 8.30
C ALA A 18 -10.49 20.84 7.90
N ARG A 19 -11.66 20.78 7.29
CA ARG A 19 -12.50 21.95 7.08
C ARG A 19 -12.75 22.50 8.48
N SER A 20 -12.01 23.54 8.83
CA SER A 20 -12.35 24.36 9.98
C SER A 20 -13.76 24.86 9.70
N ALA A 21 -14.73 24.25 10.35
CA ALA A 21 -16.01 24.89 10.52
C ALA A 21 -15.71 26.18 11.26
N ALA A 22 -15.58 27.26 10.52
CA ALA A 22 -15.55 28.59 11.07
C ALA A 22 -16.88 28.76 11.78
N ALA A 23 -16.87 28.47 13.07
CA ALA A 23 -17.95 28.84 13.96
C ALA A 23 -17.96 30.37 14.01
N SER A 24 -18.78 30.95 13.14
CA SER A 24 -19.26 32.33 13.30
C SER A 24 -20.16 32.36 14.52
N ILE A 25 -19.56 32.51 15.67
CA ILE A 25 -20.31 32.62 16.94
C ILE A 25 -19.97 33.98 17.57
N PHE A 26 -20.99 34.83 17.51
CA PHE A 26 -21.31 35.93 18.41
C PHE A 26 -20.36 37.13 18.49
N ALA A 27 -20.66 38.13 17.68
CA ALA A 27 -20.50 39.52 18.07
C ALA A 27 -21.53 39.90 19.19
N GLY A 28 -21.33 39.35 20.36
CA GLY A 28 -22.00 39.74 21.59
C GLY A 28 -21.09 40.64 22.40
N LYS A 29 -21.40 41.94 22.43
CA LYS A 29 -20.73 42.98 23.21
C LYS A 29 -20.95 42.73 24.70
N ARG A 30 -20.13 41.88 25.31
CA ARG A 30 -20.05 41.76 26.79
C ARG A 30 -18.69 42.22 27.24
N LYS A 31 -18.69 43.27 28.12
CA LYS A 31 -17.54 43.69 28.92
C LYS A 31 -17.20 42.53 29.90
N GLY A 32 -16.39 41.61 29.46
CA GLY A 32 -15.83 40.51 30.28
C GLY A 32 -14.32 40.57 30.20
N ASN A 33 -13.65 40.36 31.33
CA ASN A 33 -12.22 40.51 31.53
C ASN A 33 -11.39 39.88 30.42
N ALA A 34 -10.61 40.68 29.73
CA ALA A 34 -9.77 40.28 28.60
C ALA A 34 -8.81 39.10 28.95
N LEU A 35 -8.39 39.00 30.21
CA LEU A 35 -7.54 37.92 30.70
C LEU A 35 -8.19 36.53 30.63
N VAL A 36 -9.49 36.41 30.86
CA VAL A 36 -10.20 35.11 30.80
C VAL A 36 -10.37 34.64 29.36
N ALA A 37 -10.62 35.57 28.40
CA ALA A 37 -10.70 35.30 26.98
C ALA A 37 -9.35 34.79 26.43
N TRP A 38 -8.24 35.36 26.88
CA TRP A 38 -6.89 34.94 26.48
C TRP A 38 -6.53 33.53 27.01
N LEU A 39 -6.94 33.21 28.24
CA LEU A 39 -6.70 31.88 28.84
C LEU A 39 -7.51 30.78 28.15
N ILE A 40 -8.73 31.08 27.73
CA ILE A 40 -9.58 30.14 26.98
C ILE A 40 -9.01 29.92 25.55
N ALA A 41 -8.55 30.98 24.89
CA ALA A 41 -7.92 30.90 23.58
C ALA A 41 -6.60 30.09 23.62
N LEU A 42 -5.82 30.23 24.70
CA LEU A 42 -4.58 29.48 24.88
C LEU A 42 -4.84 28.00 25.18
N ALA A 43 -5.92 27.67 25.88
CA ALA A 43 -6.32 26.27 26.15
C ALA A 43 -6.81 25.53 24.89
N PHE A 44 -7.40 26.24 23.93
CA PHE A 44 -7.82 25.67 22.64
C PHE A 44 -6.66 25.44 21.66
N ALA A 45 -5.53 26.14 21.84
CA ALA A 45 -4.35 25.98 20.98
C ALA A 45 -3.50 24.74 21.30
N LEU A 46 -3.73 24.07 22.44
CA LEU A 46 -2.97 22.88 22.86
C LEU A 46 -3.68 21.54 22.55
N THR A 47 -4.72 21.51 21.72
CA THR A 47 -5.14 20.25 21.14
C THR A 47 -4.09 19.83 20.14
N ALA A 48 -3.04 19.14 20.61
CA ALA A 48 -2.09 18.48 19.76
C ALA A 48 -2.89 17.62 18.77
N GLN A 49 -2.84 17.99 17.49
CA GLN A 49 -3.35 17.12 16.43
C GLN A 49 -2.50 15.85 16.49
N GLN A 50 -3.03 14.80 17.10
CA GLN A 50 -2.44 13.49 17.03
C GLN A 50 -2.48 13.09 15.56
N GLY A 51 -1.37 13.30 14.87
CA GLY A 51 -1.20 12.86 13.50
C GLY A 51 -1.37 11.34 13.47
N HIS A 52 -2.46 10.88 12.88
CA HIS A 52 -2.69 9.46 12.64
C HIS A 52 -1.62 9.01 11.64
N ALA A 53 -0.63 8.26 12.11
CA ALA A 53 0.41 7.69 11.26
C ALA A 53 0.16 6.19 11.12
N CYS A 54 -0.02 5.73 9.89
CA CYS A 54 0.00 4.32 9.57
C CYS A 54 1.44 3.86 9.36
N THR A 55 1.75 2.65 9.78
CA THR A 55 3.03 1.98 9.51
C THR A 55 2.82 0.78 8.60
N LEU A 56 3.83 0.48 7.80
CA LEU A 56 3.81 -0.60 6.81
C LEU A 56 5.05 -1.46 6.98
N ASN A 57 4.87 -2.77 7.05
CA ASN A 57 5.94 -3.75 6.95
C ASN A 57 5.67 -4.68 5.76
N VAL A 58 6.69 -4.97 4.94
CA VAL A 58 6.49 -5.67 3.67
C VAL A 58 7.47 -6.83 3.54
N THR A 59 6.93 -8.02 3.29
CA THR A 59 7.70 -9.21 2.92
C THR A 59 7.50 -9.51 1.44
N GLY A 60 8.58 -9.47 0.66
CA GLY A 60 8.56 -9.71 -0.78
C GLY A 60 8.11 -11.12 -1.15
N VAL A 61 7.71 -11.30 -2.41
CA VAL A 61 7.35 -12.61 -2.97
C VAL A 61 8.60 -13.30 -3.50
N ASN A 62 8.95 -14.45 -2.93
CA ASN A 62 10.08 -15.27 -3.37
C ASN A 62 9.56 -16.55 -4.04
N PHE A 63 9.70 -16.64 -5.34
CA PHE A 63 9.25 -17.82 -6.11
C PHE A 63 10.24 -18.98 -6.05
N GLY A 64 11.46 -18.77 -5.59
CA GLY A 64 12.47 -19.83 -5.57
C GLY A 64 12.95 -20.21 -6.98
N ASN A 65 12.96 -21.49 -7.30
CA ASN A 65 13.45 -21.99 -8.58
C ASN A 65 12.30 -22.25 -9.56
N TYR A 66 12.42 -21.70 -10.76
CA TYR A 66 11.48 -21.94 -11.86
C TYR A 66 12.03 -23.02 -12.81
N ASP A 67 11.19 -24.00 -13.14
CA ASP A 67 11.47 -25.03 -14.13
C ASP A 67 10.76 -24.69 -15.45
N VAL A 68 11.55 -24.43 -16.51
CA VAL A 68 11.05 -24.04 -17.83
C VAL A 68 10.28 -25.17 -18.55
N PHE A 69 10.42 -26.42 -18.10
CA PHE A 69 9.73 -27.58 -18.66
C PHE A 69 8.46 -27.95 -17.87
N SER A 70 8.20 -27.29 -16.76
CA SER A 70 7.00 -27.54 -15.96
C SER A 70 5.75 -27.04 -16.67
N ASN A 71 4.72 -27.89 -16.75
CA ASN A 71 3.38 -27.53 -17.23
C ASN A 71 2.53 -26.82 -16.17
N ALA A 72 3.02 -26.74 -14.92
CA ALA A 72 2.34 -26.05 -13.82
C ALA A 72 2.91 -24.65 -13.63
N ALA A 73 2.03 -23.68 -13.38
CA ALA A 73 2.43 -22.35 -12.95
C ALA A 73 3.15 -22.41 -11.61
N LEU A 74 4.12 -21.53 -11.38
CA LEU A 74 4.82 -21.42 -10.12
C LEU A 74 4.16 -20.31 -9.27
N ASP A 75 3.64 -20.72 -8.13
CA ASP A 75 2.94 -19.86 -7.18
C ASP A 75 3.80 -19.58 -5.96
N SER A 76 3.67 -18.37 -5.42
CA SER A 76 4.31 -17.95 -4.18
C SER A 76 3.50 -16.87 -3.48
N THR A 77 3.85 -16.58 -2.23
CA THR A 77 3.15 -15.57 -1.43
C THR A 77 4.14 -14.66 -0.71
N GLY A 78 3.84 -13.39 -0.68
CA GLY A 78 4.43 -12.38 0.21
C GLY A 78 3.36 -11.80 1.13
N ASN A 79 3.75 -10.86 1.98
CA ASN A 79 2.84 -10.24 2.94
C ASN A 79 3.05 -8.73 3.02
N ILE A 80 1.97 -8.01 3.28
CA ILE A 80 1.97 -6.60 3.64
C ILE A 80 1.23 -6.47 4.97
N ASP A 81 1.94 -6.05 6.01
CA ASP A 81 1.37 -5.80 7.33
C ASP A 81 1.14 -4.30 7.49
N VAL A 82 -0.10 -3.90 7.70
CA VAL A 82 -0.52 -2.50 7.87
C VAL A 82 -0.95 -2.30 9.32
N ASN A 83 -0.36 -1.33 10.00
CA ASN A 83 -0.81 -0.92 11.33
C ASN A 83 -1.24 0.56 11.26
N CYS A 84 -2.55 0.78 11.32
CA CYS A 84 -3.19 2.09 11.41
C CYS A 84 -3.98 2.20 12.71
N PRO A 85 -4.12 3.41 13.29
CA PRO A 85 -5.00 3.64 14.42
C PRO A 85 -6.44 3.22 14.13
N SER A 86 -7.16 2.82 15.17
CA SER A 86 -8.54 2.36 15.04
C SER A 86 -9.43 3.41 14.37
N GLY A 87 -10.22 2.98 13.38
CA GLY A 87 -11.14 3.82 12.61
C GLY A 87 -10.51 4.57 11.43
N VAL A 88 -9.18 4.52 11.26
CA VAL A 88 -8.51 5.15 10.11
C VAL A 88 -8.66 4.26 8.88
N GLY A 89 -9.36 4.77 7.86
CA GLY A 89 -9.46 4.10 6.56
C GLY A 89 -8.14 4.18 5.79
N TYR A 90 -7.79 3.12 5.07
CA TYR A 90 -6.62 3.11 4.21
C TYR A 90 -6.87 2.39 2.89
N SER A 91 -6.07 2.72 1.89
CA SER A 91 -6.06 2.06 0.58
C SER A 91 -4.62 1.72 0.19
N MET A 92 -4.41 0.53 -0.34
CA MET A 92 -3.12 0.06 -0.81
C MET A 92 -3.15 -0.20 -2.31
N ALA A 93 -2.20 0.41 -3.03
CA ALA A 93 -1.95 0.16 -4.44
C ALA A 93 -0.57 -0.49 -4.62
N LEU A 94 -0.44 -1.31 -5.67
CA LEU A 94 0.84 -1.86 -6.12
C LEU A 94 1.17 -1.28 -7.50
N THR A 95 2.40 -0.82 -7.70
CA THR A 95 2.85 -0.40 -9.03
C THR A 95 2.96 -1.58 -9.99
N ALA A 96 3.04 -1.28 -11.29
CA ALA A 96 3.20 -2.29 -12.34
C ALA A 96 4.62 -2.90 -12.42
N GLY A 97 5.62 -2.28 -11.75
CA GLY A 97 7.01 -2.71 -11.87
C GLY A 97 7.57 -2.53 -13.28
N GLY A 98 8.30 -3.53 -13.76
CA GLY A 98 8.93 -3.52 -15.08
C GLY A 98 7.97 -3.75 -16.26
N GLY A 99 6.66 -3.90 -16.04
CA GLY A 99 5.66 -4.18 -17.06
C GLY A 99 4.40 -3.33 -16.95
N THR A 100 3.24 -3.99 -17.06
CA THR A 100 1.90 -3.41 -16.88
C THR A 100 1.15 -4.16 -15.77
N HIS A 101 0.01 -3.65 -15.30
CA HIS A 101 -0.81 -4.38 -14.33
C HIS A 101 -1.41 -5.66 -14.91
N THR A 102 -1.70 -5.71 -16.22
CA THR A 102 -2.16 -6.93 -16.89
C THR A 102 -1.06 -7.97 -17.05
N GLN A 103 0.19 -7.54 -17.18
CA GLN A 103 1.36 -8.41 -17.34
C GLN A 103 2.61 -7.74 -16.76
N ARG A 104 2.95 -8.07 -15.53
CA ARG A 104 4.19 -7.64 -14.89
C ARG A 104 5.38 -8.41 -15.47
N VAL A 105 6.54 -7.79 -15.44
CA VAL A 105 7.76 -8.35 -16.02
C VAL A 105 8.92 -8.15 -15.06
N MET A 106 9.60 -9.24 -14.72
CA MET A 106 10.90 -9.16 -14.04
C MET A 106 12.04 -9.33 -15.04
N GLY A 107 13.18 -8.75 -14.73
CA GLY A 107 14.33 -8.70 -15.63
C GLY A 107 15.56 -9.41 -15.08
N SER A 108 16.42 -9.85 -16.03
CA SER A 108 17.79 -10.30 -15.79
C SER A 108 18.63 -9.87 -17.02
N GLY A 109 19.31 -8.73 -16.92
CA GLY A 109 19.89 -8.08 -18.10
C GLY A 109 18.81 -7.77 -19.14
N ASP A 110 18.99 -8.25 -20.38
CA ASP A 110 18.02 -8.07 -21.47
C ASP A 110 16.88 -9.09 -21.46
N GLN A 111 16.95 -10.08 -20.59
CA GLN A 111 15.94 -11.13 -20.49
C GLN A 111 14.71 -10.64 -19.74
N ARG A 112 13.52 -11.07 -20.17
CA ARG A 112 12.23 -10.70 -19.62
C ARG A 112 11.45 -11.95 -19.21
N PHE A 113 10.79 -11.88 -18.05
CA PHE A 113 10.09 -13.00 -17.44
C PHE A 113 8.76 -12.54 -16.86
N ASN A 114 7.66 -13.07 -17.38
CA ASN A 114 6.31 -12.62 -17.04
C ASN A 114 5.85 -13.20 -15.70
N TYR A 115 5.13 -12.39 -14.94
CA TYR A 115 4.47 -12.80 -13.70
C TYR A 115 3.28 -11.87 -13.42
N ASN A 116 2.50 -12.16 -12.39
CA ASN A 116 1.57 -11.19 -11.83
C ASN A 116 1.38 -11.36 -10.32
N LEU A 117 0.76 -10.34 -9.68
CA LEU A 117 0.43 -10.30 -8.27
C LEU A 117 -1.08 -10.11 -8.10
N TYR A 118 -1.64 -10.82 -7.13
CA TYR A 118 -3.08 -10.92 -6.93
C TYR A 118 -3.45 -10.67 -5.47
N THR A 119 -4.71 -10.28 -5.26
CA THR A 119 -5.26 -9.98 -3.93
C THR A 119 -5.72 -11.23 -3.18
N THR A 120 -5.97 -12.34 -3.91
CA THR A 120 -6.57 -13.57 -3.37
C THR A 120 -5.79 -14.80 -3.79
N ALA A 121 -5.89 -15.88 -3.00
CA ALA A 121 -5.15 -17.11 -3.20
C ALA A 121 -5.54 -17.87 -4.47
N ASP A 122 -6.75 -17.66 -4.99
CA ASP A 122 -7.21 -18.20 -6.28
C ASP A 122 -6.61 -17.47 -7.50
N ARG A 123 -5.98 -16.30 -7.24
CA ARG A 123 -5.33 -15.46 -8.26
C ARG A 123 -6.28 -14.99 -9.36
N ALA A 124 -7.53 -14.69 -8.98
CA ALA A 124 -8.55 -14.19 -9.90
C ALA A 124 -8.45 -12.67 -10.11
N VAL A 125 -8.03 -11.91 -9.09
CA VAL A 125 -8.09 -10.46 -9.10
C VAL A 125 -6.68 -9.87 -8.98
N VAL A 126 -6.23 -9.17 -10.02
CA VAL A 126 -4.91 -8.53 -10.05
C VAL A 126 -4.86 -7.36 -9.07
N TRP A 127 -3.84 -7.34 -8.21
CA TRP A 127 -3.58 -6.23 -7.30
C TRP A 127 -2.75 -5.16 -8.02
N GLY A 128 -3.30 -3.96 -8.16
CA GLY A 128 -2.65 -2.81 -8.80
C GLY A 128 -3.12 -1.50 -8.19
N ASP A 129 -3.39 -0.51 -9.05
CA ASP A 129 -3.77 0.86 -8.72
C ASP A 129 -5.19 1.24 -9.15
N ALA A 130 -6.05 0.25 -9.40
CA ALA A 130 -7.38 0.38 -9.97
C ALA A 130 -7.42 0.80 -11.44
N THR A 131 -6.30 0.71 -12.16
CA THR A 131 -6.24 0.89 -13.62
C THR A 131 -6.09 -0.46 -14.33
N SER A 132 -6.38 -0.50 -15.64
CA SER A 132 -6.18 -1.67 -16.51
C SER A 132 -6.78 -2.98 -15.97
N GLY A 133 -7.93 -2.92 -15.28
CA GLY A 133 -8.59 -4.08 -14.69
C GLY A 133 -7.99 -4.57 -13.37
N SER A 134 -7.00 -3.88 -12.82
CA SER A 134 -6.48 -4.15 -11.49
C SER A 134 -7.33 -3.49 -10.40
N VAL A 135 -7.14 -3.89 -9.15
CA VAL A 135 -7.83 -3.29 -7.99
C VAL A 135 -6.83 -2.83 -6.92
N THR A 136 -7.25 -1.89 -6.09
CA THR A 136 -6.60 -1.57 -4.82
C THR A 136 -7.21 -2.41 -3.69
N VAL A 137 -6.46 -2.62 -2.61
CA VAL A 137 -6.99 -3.23 -1.39
C VAL A 137 -7.24 -2.15 -0.36
N ASN A 138 -8.47 -2.09 0.13
CA ASN A 138 -8.90 -1.11 1.12
C ASN A 138 -9.10 -1.78 2.48
N GLY A 139 -8.90 -1.03 3.56
CA GLY A 139 -9.11 -1.50 4.92
C GLY A 139 -9.38 -0.36 5.88
N THR A 140 -9.64 -0.74 7.12
CA THR A 140 -9.79 0.19 8.25
C THR A 140 -8.89 -0.29 9.38
N GLY A 141 -8.11 0.62 9.93
CA GLY A 141 -7.23 0.37 11.06
C GLY A 141 -8.02 -0.09 12.30
N ILE A 142 -7.47 -1.04 13.01
CA ILE A 142 -8.03 -1.58 14.26
C ILE A 142 -7.14 -1.26 15.47
N GLY A 143 -6.06 -0.48 15.28
CA GLY A 143 -5.04 -0.19 16.30
C GLY A 143 -3.98 -1.29 16.41
N GLU A 144 -4.10 -2.35 15.64
CA GLU A 144 -3.16 -3.47 15.57
C GLU A 144 -2.75 -3.72 14.12
N SER A 145 -1.76 -4.61 13.92
CA SER A 145 -1.31 -4.99 12.58
C SER A 145 -2.32 -5.88 11.87
N VAL A 146 -2.71 -5.48 10.65
CA VAL A 146 -3.58 -6.25 9.75
C VAL A 146 -2.71 -6.80 8.63
N ASN A 147 -2.73 -8.13 8.42
CA ASN A 147 -1.97 -8.79 7.38
C ASN A 147 -2.76 -8.91 6.08
N HIS A 148 -2.11 -8.55 4.97
CA HIS A 148 -2.63 -8.70 3.62
C HIS A 148 -1.67 -9.58 2.79
N GLY A 149 -2.13 -10.76 2.38
CA GLY A 149 -1.36 -11.67 1.53
C GLY A 149 -1.20 -11.12 0.11
N VAL A 150 0.02 -11.17 -0.43
CA VAL A 150 0.33 -10.85 -1.83
C VAL A 150 0.57 -12.17 -2.56
N TYR A 151 -0.36 -12.56 -3.41
CA TYR A 151 -0.30 -13.85 -4.10
C TYR A 151 0.34 -13.69 -5.47
N GLY A 152 1.53 -14.26 -5.65
CA GLY A 152 2.27 -14.21 -6.90
C GLY A 152 2.06 -15.46 -7.74
N ARG A 153 2.07 -15.30 -9.08
CA ARG A 153 2.08 -16.39 -10.05
C ARG A 153 3.00 -16.10 -11.22
N ILE A 154 3.82 -17.06 -11.54
CA ILE A 154 4.59 -17.14 -12.77
C ILE A 154 3.91 -18.16 -13.66
N PRO A 155 3.46 -17.81 -14.89
CA PRO A 155 2.90 -18.79 -15.84
C PRO A 155 3.90 -19.90 -16.17
N ALA A 156 3.37 -21.08 -16.48
CA ALA A 156 4.16 -22.23 -16.94
C ALA A 156 4.79 -21.98 -18.32
N LEU A 157 5.77 -22.81 -18.67
CA LEU A 157 6.35 -22.93 -20.02
C LEU A 157 6.91 -21.64 -20.61
N GLN A 158 7.44 -20.74 -19.79
CA GLN A 158 8.15 -19.57 -20.29
C GLN A 158 9.57 -19.94 -20.69
N ASN A 159 9.92 -19.71 -21.94
CA ASN A 159 11.27 -19.97 -22.47
C ASN A 159 12.20 -18.82 -22.12
N VAL A 160 12.91 -18.94 -21.01
CA VAL A 160 13.85 -17.94 -20.50
C VAL A 160 15.20 -18.58 -20.19
N HIS A 161 16.26 -17.79 -20.32
CA HIS A 161 17.62 -18.26 -20.01
C HIS A 161 17.83 -18.49 -18.52
N PRO A 162 18.72 -19.43 -18.13
CA PRO A 162 19.12 -19.55 -16.74
C PRO A 162 19.69 -18.25 -16.19
N GLY A 163 19.24 -17.84 -14.98
CA GLY A 163 19.69 -16.59 -14.38
C GLY A 163 18.93 -16.27 -13.10
N SER A 164 19.24 -15.11 -12.52
CA SER A 164 18.51 -14.52 -11.41
C SER A 164 17.61 -13.40 -11.94
N TYR A 165 16.31 -13.55 -11.78
CA TYR A 165 15.32 -12.58 -12.21
C TYR A 165 14.73 -11.86 -11.01
N SER A 166 14.57 -10.54 -11.15
CA SER A 166 13.99 -9.71 -10.10
C SER A 166 13.18 -8.56 -10.67
N ASP A 167 12.23 -8.09 -9.86
CA ASP A 167 11.51 -6.85 -10.08
C ASP A 167 11.33 -6.11 -8.75
N THR A 168 11.05 -4.82 -8.82
CA THR A 168 10.76 -3.97 -7.66
C THR A 168 9.36 -3.39 -7.82
N ILE A 169 8.48 -3.76 -6.90
CA ILE A 169 7.11 -3.22 -6.80
C ILE A 169 7.05 -2.24 -5.64
N ILE A 170 6.49 -1.07 -5.88
CA ILE A 170 6.22 -0.10 -4.82
C ILE A 170 4.81 -0.33 -4.29
N VAL A 171 4.71 -0.47 -2.98
CA VAL A 171 3.44 -0.47 -2.25
C VAL A 171 3.15 0.96 -1.84
N GLU A 172 2.04 1.52 -2.31
CA GLU A 172 1.57 2.85 -1.96
C GLU A 172 0.42 2.74 -0.97
N LEU A 173 0.62 3.30 0.24
CA LEU A 173 -0.39 3.35 1.29
C LEU A 173 -0.94 4.77 1.40
N ASN A 174 -2.24 4.93 1.19
CA ASN A 174 -2.98 6.18 1.35
C ASN A 174 -3.94 6.07 2.55
N PHE A 175 -3.96 7.08 3.44
CA PHE A 175 -4.80 7.13 4.64
C PHE A 175 -5.09 8.57 5.10
#